data_923df64cd45acd5f6e1899208d0af525
#
_entry.id   923df64cd45acd5f6e1899208d0af525
#
_cell.length_a   1.000
_cell.length_b   1.000
_cell.length_c   1.000
_cell.angle_alpha   90.00
_cell.angle_beta   90.00
_cell.angle_gamma   90.00
#
_symmetry.space_group_name_H-M   'P 1'
#
loop_
_entity.id
_entity.type
_entity.pdbx_description
1 polymer ?
#
loop_
_entity_poly.entity_id
_entity_poly.type
_entity_poly.pdbx_seq_one_letter_code
_entity_poly.pdbx_strand_id
1 'polypeptide(L)'
;LPGPGGLGVRLAARLRELIRAGGALRPGTVLPPTRAVAAEFGLSRGVVVAAYEQLAAEGFLAGRQGSGTRVADLGAGARPAPKAPPPEEAARPGVPDLGGFPRGRWLAAYRQALTAMADGDLGYGDPRGHARLRTELAAHLRAFRGADASPDALLVVGGAADGLTLLADTLAVCGRPRIAVEDPSSPRTRALLRRRGLEVTGVPVDGEGLAVDALREPGRLGAVLLTPAHQYPAGVPLSAGRRQALVRLAREHGVLLIEDDYNGAFRYDREPPGCLQGLAPDVTALLGSVSKTLAPALRLGWLLAPPAWAPRLVHDRALTHPTGHTLDHLAFAHLLHTGDYTAHLRRTRRRYQSRRLHLTTELAAAAPGFTPLGTPGGLHLPVALPPWSREAEVLAAVRAEGYDVQGLGACALTPPPPDRPGGGLVIGFAALTPTAITHLVGVARAAGGPPSSPGAPPPPG
;
A
#
# COMPACT_ATOMS: atom_id res chain seq x y z
N LEU A 1 25.86 16.42 29.16
CA LEU A 1 24.88 16.91 28.17
C LEU A 1 25.24 16.34 26.79
N PRO A 2 24.74 15.15 26.40
CA PRO A 2 24.95 14.60 25.07
C PRO A 2 24.13 15.35 24.01
N GLY A 3 24.59 15.34 22.73
CA GLY A 3 23.84 15.91 21.61
C GLY A 3 24.64 16.91 20.76
N PRO A 4 24.16 17.25 19.57
CA PRO A 4 24.78 18.22 18.68
C PRO A 4 24.56 19.65 19.17
N GLY A 5 25.45 20.56 18.79
CA GLY A 5 25.38 21.99 19.12
C GLY A 5 26.13 22.43 20.37
N GLY A 6 26.15 23.75 20.63
CA GLY A 6 26.81 24.32 21.79
C GLY A 6 26.16 23.94 23.13
N LEU A 7 26.89 24.11 24.23
CA LEU A 7 26.43 23.70 25.59
C LEU A 7 25.07 24.30 25.97
N GLY A 8 24.79 25.57 25.59
CA GLY A 8 23.49 26.24 25.85
C GLY A 8 22.32 25.52 25.13
N VAL A 9 22.51 25.16 23.88
CA VAL A 9 21.50 24.43 23.09
C VAL A 9 21.22 23.07 23.68
N ARG A 10 22.25 22.33 24.09
CA ARG A 10 22.11 21.01 24.72
C ARG A 10 21.44 21.08 26.09
N LEU A 11 21.74 22.12 26.89
CA LEU A 11 21.06 22.37 28.17
C LEU A 11 19.58 22.69 27.93
N ALA A 12 19.26 23.57 26.99
CA ALA A 12 17.88 23.91 26.65
C ALA A 12 17.11 22.66 26.16
N ALA A 13 17.72 21.83 25.32
CA ALA A 13 17.13 20.59 24.85
C ALA A 13 16.80 19.64 26.01
N ARG A 14 17.72 19.46 26.94
CA ARG A 14 17.53 18.58 28.11
C ARG A 14 16.44 19.09 29.06
N LEU A 15 16.42 20.38 29.33
CA LEU A 15 15.36 20.99 30.17
C LEU A 15 14.00 20.87 29.49
N ARG A 16 13.91 21.09 28.18
CA ARG A 16 12.67 20.91 27.39
C ARG A 16 12.15 19.48 27.49
N GLU A 17 13.02 18.48 27.39
CA GLU A 17 12.64 17.08 27.58
C GLU A 17 12.07 16.82 28.99
N LEU A 18 12.73 17.33 30.03
CA LEU A 18 12.29 17.15 31.40
C LEU A 18 10.95 17.84 31.69
N ILE A 19 10.72 19.03 31.13
CA ILE A 19 9.44 19.75 31.21
C ILE A 19 8.33 18.93 30.49
N ARG A 20 8.59 18.46 29.27
CA ARG A 20 7.63 17.65 28.50
C ARG A 20 7.32 16.30 29.13
N ALA A 21 8.27 15.71 29.85
CA ALA A 21 8.07 14.46 30.56
C ALA A 21 7.17 14.61 31.81
N GLY A 22 6.96 15.82 32.31
CA GLY A 22 6.05 16.11 33.43
C GLY A 22 6.50 15.51 34.76
N GLY A 23 7.76 15.11 34.90
CA GLY A 23 8.33 14.53 36.12
C GLY A 23 8.71 15.61 37.17
N ALA A 24 10.01 15.85 37.33
CA ALA A 24 10.55 16.83 38.28
C ALA A 24 10.25 18.29 37.93
N LEU A 25 10.08 18.61 36.62
CA LEU A 25 9.81 19.96 36.13
C LEU A 25 8.33 20.08 35.67
N ARG A 26 7.42 20.16 36.64
CA ARG A 26 5.98 20.34 36.41
C ARG A 26 5.62 21.81 36.18
N PRO A 27 4.47 22.10 35.54
CA PRO A 27 3.95 23.47 35.47
C PRO A 27 3.99 24.19 36.83
N GLY A 28 4.46 25.41 36.87
CA GLY A 28 4.64 26.21 38.09
C GLY A 28 5.94 25.93 38.86
N THR A 29 6.69 24.88 38.57
CA THR A 29 7.99 24.60 39.22
C THR A 29 8.94 25.77 39.04
N VAL A 30 9.49 26.28 40.14
CA VAL A 30 10.52 27.35 40.11
C VAL A 30 11.87 26.75 39.75
N LEU A 31 12.48 27.20 38.68
CA LEU A 31 13.83 26.79 38.34
C LEU A 31 14.87 27.52 39.23
N PRO A 32 15.99 26.85 39.57
CA PRO A 32 17.06 27.45 40.34
C PRO A 32 17.63 28.67 39.60
N PRO A 33 18.16 29.67 40.33
CA PRO A 33 18.86 30.81 39.71
C PRO A 33 19.99 30.35 38.81
N THR A 34 20.18 31.05 37.71
CA THR A 34 21.20 30.69 36.68
C THR A 34 22.61 30.55 37.26
N ARG A 35 22.94 31.28 38.33
CA ARG A 35 24.23 31.16 39.03
C ARG A 35 24.35 29.82 39.76
N ALA A 36 23.28 29.34 40.42
CA ALA A 36 23.27 28.08 41.11
C ALA A 36 23.41 26.90 40.13
N VAL A 37 22.65 26.90 39.03
CA VAL A 37 22.76 25.88 37.97
C VAL A 37 24.14 25.86 37.35
N ALA A 38 24.74 27.02 37.10
CA ALA A 38 26.08 27.14 36.55
C ALA A 38 27.14 26.50 37.47
N ALA A 39 27.06 26.81 38.76
CA ALA A 39 27.96 26.28 39.79
C ALA A 39 27.81 24.76 39.94
N GLU A 40 26.57 24.26 40.05
CA GLU A 40 26.25 22.83 40.27
C GLU A 40 26.71 21.95 39.11
N PHE A 41 26.55 22.42 37.85
CA PHE A 41 26.86 21.62 36.67
C PHE A 41 28.20 22.00 36.01
N GLY A 42 29.01 22.85 36.61
CA GLY A 42 30.30 23.27 36.08
C GLY A 42 30.19 24.00 34.72
N LEU A 43 29.12 24.78 34.53
CA LEU A 43 28.84 25.51 33.29
C LEU A 43 29.15 27.00 33.49
N SER A 44 29.44 27.70 32.40
CA SER A 44 29.47 29.16 32.46
C SER A 44 28.06 29.70 32.66
N ARG A 45 27.93 30.80 33.41
CA ARG A 45 26.64 31.47 33.64
C ARG A 45 25.96 31.87 32.33
N GLY A 46 26.74 32.31 31.32
CA GLY A 46 26.22 32.66 29.98
C GLY A 46 25.52 31.52 29.27
N VAL A 47 26.03 30.29 29.43
CA VAL A 47 25.43 29.09 28.87
C VAL A 47 24.04 28.82 29.46
N VAL A 48 23.91 28.99 30.80
CA VAL A 48 22.63 28.75 31.46
C VAL A 48 21.64 29.88 31.17
N VAL A 49 22.10 31.15 31.11
CA VAL A 49 21.29 32.30 30.72
C VAL A 49 20.73 32.09 29.31
N ALA A 50 21.59 31.78 28.33
CA ALA A 50 21.15 31.52 26.96
C ALA A 50 20.12 30.37 26.84
N ALA A 51 20.31 29.29 27.62
CA ALA A 51 19.36 28.20 27.65
C ALA A 51 18.00 28.62 28.23
N TYR A 52 17.99 29.41 29.30
CA TYR A 52 16.75 29.88 29.92
C TYR A 52 16.03 30.90 29.04
N GLU A 53 16.75 31.80 28.39
CA GLU A 53 16.22 32.78 27.43
C GLU A 53 15.60 32.06 26.22
N GLN A 54 16.28 31.07 25.69
CA GLN A 54 15.74 30.23 24.61
C GLN A 54 14.44 29.57 25.03
N LEU A 55 14.39 28.92 26.20
CA LEU A 55 13.18 28.25 26.70
C LEU A 55 12.05 29.23 27.06
N ALA A 56 12.39 30.43 27.48
CA ALA A 56 11.42 31.52 27.70
C ALA A 56 10.84 32.02 26.37
N ALA A 57 11.69 32.25 25.36
CA ALA A 57 11.26 32.61 24.01
C ALA A 57 10.40 31.54 23.34
N GLU A 58 10.65 30.24 23.63
CA GLU A 58 9.85 29.10 23.19
C GLU A 58 8.57 28.93 24.01
N GLY A 59 8.35 29.68 25.09
CA GLY A 59 7.17 29.59 25.96
C GLY A 59 7.20 28.46 26.98
N PHE A 60 8.30 27.70 27.14
CA PHE A 60 8.46 26.68 28.18
C PHE A 60 8.68 27.26 29.58
N LEU A 61 9.23 28.45 29.64
CA LEU A 61 9.48 29.16 30.90
C LEU A 61 8.77 30.53 30.89
N ALA A 62 8.24 30.88 32.05
CA ALA A 62 7.70 32.20 32.31
C ALA A 62 8.54 32.90 33.41
N GLY A 63 9.04 34.09 33.15
CA GLY A 63 9.75 34.91 34.10
C GLY A 63 8.87 36.07 34.59
N ARG A 64 8.81 36.33 35.92
CA ARG A 64 8.30 37.57 36.48
C ARG A 64 9.46 38.27 37.21
N GLN A 65 9.61 39.54 36.97
CA GLN A 65 10.61 40.37 37.63
C GLN A 65 10.40 40.29 39.15
N GLY A 66 11.42 39.79 39.88
CA GLY A 66 11.36 39.60 41.34
C GLY A 66 10.88 38.20 41.85
N SER A 67 10.27 37.34 41.04
CA SER A 67 9.70 36.04 41.49
C SER A 67 10.37 34.79 40.92
N GLY A 68 11.46 34.93 40.18
CA GLY A 68 12.21 33.83 39.57
C GLY A 68 11.62 33.31 38.24
N THR A 69 12.31 32.34 37.65
CA THR A 69 11.89 31.68 36.38
C THR A 69 11.09 30.43 36.73
N ARG A 70 9.91 30.27 36.17
CA ARG A 70 9.01 29.11 36.40
C ARG A 70 8.71 28.37 35.10
N VAL A 71 8.44 27.09 35.21
CA VAL A 71 7.89 26.27 34.11
C VAL A 71 6.48 26.77 33.81
N ALA A 72 6.24 27.12 32.54
CA ALA A 72 4.94 27.58 32.05
C ALA A 72 3.92 26.43 32.09
N ASP A 73 2.64 26.76 32.29
CA ASP A 73 1.55 25.82 32.14
C ASP A 73 1.19 25.68 30.64
N LEU A 74 1.64 24.59 30.04
CA LEU A 74 1.42 24.29 28.61
C LEU A 74 0.13 23.50 28.35
N GLY A 75 -0.69 23.26 29.38
CA GLY A 75 -1.80 22.32 29.30
C GLY A 75 -1.30 20.87 29.10
N ALA A 76 -1.70 19.94 29.92
CA ALA A 76 -1.25 18.54 29.86
C ALA A 76 -1.79 17.86 28.58
N GLY A 77 -1.07 17.93 27.49
CA GLY A 77 -1.25 17.04 26.34
C GLY A 77 -0.74 15.66 26.69
N ALA A 78 -1.62 14.70 26.97
CA ALA A 78 -1.22 13.31 27.18
C ALA A 78 -0.46 12.81 25.94
N ARG A 79 0.82 12.47 26.12
CA ARG A 79 1.62 11.84 25.07
C ARG A 79 1.05 10.43 24.85
N PRO A 80 0.57 10.09 23.64
CA PRO A 80 0.10 8.74 23.39
C PRO A 80 1.23 7.75 23.69
N ALA A 81 0.90 6.65 24.37
CA ALA A 81 1.84 5.56 24.61
C ALA A 81 2.42 5.05 23.28
N PRO A 82 3.70 4.64 23.22
CA PRO A 82 4.27 4.04 22.03
C PRO A 82 3.41 2.85 21.60
N LYS A 83 2.90 2.86 20.37
CA LYS A 83 2.23 1.69 19.81
C LYS A 83 3.24 0.55 19.68
N ALA A 84 2.78 -0.67 20.00
CA ALA A 84 3.54 -1.88 19.70
C ALA A 84 3.97 -1.89 18.21
N PRO A 85 5.16 -2.44 17.88
CA PRO A 85 5.57 -2.58 16.50
C PRO A 85 4.49 -3.33 15.71
N PRO A 86 4.24 -2.96 14.44
CA PRO A 86 3.27 -3.67 13.62
C PRO A 86 3.66 -5.14 13.49
N PRO A 87 2.68 -6.07 13.42
CA PRO A 87 2.96 -7.49 13.21
C PRO A 87 3.75 -7.69 11.92
N GLU A 88 4.51 -8.78 11.84
CA GLU A 88 5.26 -9.12 10.63
C GLU A 88 4.32 -9.16 9.42
N GLU A 89 4.58 -8.31 8.43
CA GLU A 89 3.74 -8.19 7.22
C GLU A 89 3.92 -9.36 6.24
N ALA A 90 4.69 -10.39 6.61
CA ALA A 90 5.17 -11.41 5.66
C ALA A 90 4.07 -12.18 4.93
N ALA A 91 2.96 -12.51 5.60
CA ALA A 91 1.81 -13.22 5.02
C ALA A 91 0.69 -12.31 4.52
N ARG A 92 0.88 -11.00 4.61
CA ARG A 92 -0.11 -10.01 4.18
C ARG A 92 -0.28 -10.04 2.66
N PRO A 93 -1.54 -10.12 2.15
CA PRO A 93 -1.78 -10.12 0.72
C PRO A 93 -1.18 -8.91 0.00
N GLY A 94 -0.42 -9.20 -1.06
CA GLY A 94 0.18 -8.17 -1.89
C GLY A 94 1.48 -7.56 -1.34
N VAL A 95 2.07 -8.07 -0.26
CA VAL A 95 3.44 -7.71 0.17
C VAL A 95 4.44 -8.48 -0.68
N PRO A 96 5.38 -7.81 -1.40
CA PRO A 96 6.40 -8.47 -2.20
C PRO A 96 7.54 -9.00 -1.33
N ASP A 97 8.39 -9.84 -1.91
CA ASP A 97 9.67 -10.24 -1.31
C ASP A 97 10.68 -9.07 -1.31
N LEU A 98 10.71 -8.32 -0.21
CA LEU A 98 11.60 -7.17 -0.06
C LEU A 98 13.09 -7.57 0.01
N GLY A 99 13.40 -8.81 0.41
CA GLY A 99 14.74 -9.37 0.35
C GLY A 99 15.27 -9.50 -1.09
N GLY A 100 14.35 -9.66 -2.05
CA GLY A 100 14.66 -9.74 -3.48
C GLY A 100 14.89 -8.39 -4.17
N PHE A 101 14.77 -7.26 -3.47
CA PHE A 101 15.00 -5.94 -4.06
C PHE A 101 16.42 -5.82 -4.65
N PRO A 102 16.60 -5.36 -5.90
CA PRO A 102 17.88 -5.38 -6.61
C PRO A 102 18.78 -4.20 -6.19
N ARG A 103 19.22 -4.17 -4.90
CA ARG A 103 19.95 -3.04 -4.29
C ARG A 103 21.14 -2.55 -5.11
N GLY A 104 21.96 -3.47 -5.62
CA GLY A 104 23.15 -3.11 -6.41
C GLY A 104 22.81 -2.43 -7.73
N ARG A 105 21.78 -2.94 -8.44
CA ARG A 105 21.30 -2.35 -9.69
C ARG A 105 20.61 -1.00 -9.44
N TRP A 106 19.84 -0.91 -8.39
CA TRP A 106 19.19 0.35 -7.99
C TRP A 106 20.22 1.42 -7.64
N LEU A 107 21.25 1.06 -6.87
CA LEU A 107 22.34 1.98 -6.52
C LEU A 107 23.13 2.45 -7.76
N ALA A 108 23.42 1.55 -8.70
CA ALA A 108 24.09 1.90 -9.96
C ALA A 108 23.24 2.87 -10.79
N ALA A 109 21.92 2.58 -10.92
CA ALA A 109 20.97 3.45 -11.61
C ALA A 109 20.87 4.83 -10.94
N TYR A 110 20.85 4.88 -9.61
CA TYR A 110 20.82 6.12 -8.85
C TYR A 110 22.07 6.97 -9.05
N ARG A 111 23.25 6.35 -9.04
CA ARG A 111 24.54 7.04 -9.34
C ARG A 111 24.51 7.61 -10.75
N GLN A 112 24.10 6.81 -11.73
CA GLN A 112 23.99 7.24 -13.12
C GLN A 112 23.01 8.41 -13.26
N ALA A 113 21.85 8.34 -12.59
CA ALA A 113 20.86 9.42 -12.61
C ALA A 113 21.45 10.71 -12.03
N LEU A 114 22.05 10.64 -10.85
CA LEU A 114 22.63 11.81 -10.17
C LEU A 114 23.78 12.44 -10.96
N THR A 115 24.62 11.63 -11.64
CA THR A 115 25.74 12.13 -12.42
C THR A 115 25.31 12.75 -13.75
N ALA A 116 24.20 12.28 -14.33
CA ALA A 116 23.77 12.68 -15.67
C ALA A 116 22.64 13.73 -15.67
N MET A 117 22.02 14.01 -14.51
CA MET A 117 20.92 14.98 -14.43
C MET A 117 21.42 16.40 -14.62
N ALA A 118 20.64 17.22 -15.30
CA ALA A 118 20.90 18.63 -15.44
C ALA A 118 20.43 19.41 -14.19
N ASP A 119 20.97 20.61 -13.97
CA ASP A 119 20.53 21.48 -12.86
C ASP A 119 19.03 21.75 -12.89
N GLY A 120 18.44 21.88 -14.09
CA GLY A 120 17.00 22.05 -14.28
C GLY A 120 16.15 20.89 -13.74
N ASP A 121 16.69 19.68 -13.67
CA ASP A 121 16.01 18.49 -13.13
C ASP A 121 15.87 18.54 -11.60
N LEU A 122 16.62 19.44 -10.93
CA LEU A 122 16.50 19.72 -9.49
C LEU A 122 15.35 20.65 -9.16
N GLY A 123 14.71 21.26 -10.16
CA GLY A 123 13.53 22.12 -10.00
C GLY A 123 12.23 21.34 -9.81
N TYR A 124 11.11 22.06 -9.84
CA TYR A 124 9.78 21.46 -9.63
C TYR A 124 9.33 20.52 -10.75
N GLY A 125 9.86 20.63 -11.96
CA GLY A 125 9.63 19.74 -13.10
C GLY A 125 8.19 19.73 -13.65
N ASP A 126 7.91 18.76 -14.54
CA ASP A 126 6.60 18.56 -15.18
C ASP A 126 5.66 17.83 -14.19
N PRO A 127 4.43 18.30 -13.94
CA PRO A 127 3.45 17.62 -13.06
C PRO A 127 3.12 16.20 -13.51
N ARG A 128 3.36 15.84 -14.78
CA ARG A 128 3.24 14.48 -15.28
C ARG A 128 4.39 13.56 -14.83
N GLY A 129 5.44 14.10 -14.24
CA GLY A 129 6.69 13.40 -13.93
C GLY A 129 7.73 13.50 -15.04
N HIS A 130 8.94 13.05 -14.78
CA HIS A 130 10.09 13.23 -15.67
C HIS A 130 9.87 12.61 -17.06
N ALA A 131 10.13 13.37 -18.13
CA ALA A 131 9.86 12.97 -19.52
C ALA A 131 10.57 11.66 -19.92
N ARG A 132 11.83 11.48 -19.50
CA ARG A 132 12.59 10.26 -19.75
C ARG A 132 11.89 9.02 -19.17
N LEU A 133 11.37 9.10 -17.94
CA LEU A 133 10.63 7.99 -17.34
C LEU A 133 9.35 7.70 -18.13
N ARG A 134 8.59 8.73 -18.51
CA ARG A 134 7.36 8.56 -19.28
C ARG A 134 7.63 7.87 -20.62
N THR A 135 8.72 8.20 -21.29
CA THR A 135 9.16 7.56 -22.56
C THR A 135 9.46 6.08 -22.36
N GLU A 136 10.28 5.74 -21.38
CA GLU A 136 10.65 4.35 -21.10
C GLU A 136 9.46 3.51 -20.59
N LEU A 137 8.60 4.10 -19.77
CA LEU A 137 7.35 3.46 -19.32
C LEU A 137 6.41 3.18 -20.48
N ALA A 138 6.21 4.14 -21.39
CA ALA A 138 5.36 3.94 -22.56
C ALA A 138 5.87 2.77 -23.42
N ALA A 139 7.17 2.70 -23.66
CA ALA A 139 7.79 1.59 -24.38
C ALA A 139 7.58 0.25 -23.66
N HIS A 140 7.80 0.21 -22.33
CA HIS A 140 7.59 -0.97 -21.52
C HIS A 140 6.13 -1.45 -21.52
N LEU A 141 5.18 -0.54 -21.33
CA LEU A 141 3.75 -0.86 -21.29
C LEU A 141 3.24 -1.40 -22.63
N ARG A 142 3.70 -0.81 -23.76
CA ARG A 142 3.40 -1.35 -25.09
C ARG A 142 3.94 -2.78 -25.27
N ALA A 143 5.20 -3.00 -24.90
CA ALA A 143 5.87 -4.29 -25.11
C ALA A 143 5.33 -5.42 -24.22
N PHE A 144 5.03 -5.13 -22.94
CA PHE A 144 4.73 -6.16 -21.95
C PHE A 144 3.26 -6.21 -21.53
N ARG A 145 2.49 -5.14 -21.74
CA ARG A 145 1.07 -5.10 -21.37
C ARG A 145 0.13 -4.92 -22.57
N GLY A 146 0.68 -4.73 -23.76
CA GLY A 146 -0.13 -4.44 -24.95
C GLY A 146 -0.94 -3.16 -24.82
N ALA A 147 -0.47 -2.21 -24.01
CA ALA A 147 -1.15 -0.93 -23.81
C ALA A 147 -0.96 -0.01 -25.02
N ASP A 148 -1.97 0.80 -25.33
CA ASP A 148 -1.82 1.93 -26.23
C ASP A 148 -1.29 3.14 -25.45
N ALA A 149 0.01 3.13 -25.21
CA ALA A 149 0.67 4.09 -24.32
C ALA A 149 1.51 5.11 -25.11
N SER A 150 1.20 6.40 -24.90
CA SER A 150 2.07 7.51 -25.30
C SER A 150 2.70 8.17 -24.07
N PRO A 151 3.91 8.73 -24.17
CA PRO A 151 4.53 9.47 -23.07
C PRO A 151 3.67 10.65 -22.56
N ASP A 152 2.87 11.26 -23.44
CA ASP A 152 2.05 12.43 -23.10
C ASP A 152 0.75 12.07 -22.36
N ALA A 153 0.27 10.85 -22.51
CA ALA A 153 -0.89 10.33 -21.76
C ALA A 153 -0.51 9.75 -20.39
N LEU A 154 0.80 9.65 -20.09
CA LEU A 154 1.30 9.10 -18.82
C LEU A 154 1.50 10.18 -17.75
N LEU A 155 0.98 9.91 -16.56
CA LEU A 155 1.29 10.62 -15.32
C LEU A 155 2.03 9.67 -14.38
N VAL A 156 3.19 10.08 -13.90
CA VAL A 156 3.91 9.37 -12.84
C VAL A 156 3.29 9.75 -11.50
N VAL A 157 2.94 8.75 -10.71
CA VAL A 157 2.24 8.90 -9.42
C VAL A 157 2.96 8.17 -8.29
N GLY A 158 2.65 8.51 -7.05
CA GLY A 158 3.20 7.87 -5.84
C GLY A 158 2.68 6.44 -5.58
N GLY A 159 2.33 5.70 -6.63
CA GLY A 159 1.75 4.37 -6.60
C GLY A 159 0.27 4.35 -6.96
N ALA A 160 -0.32 3.16 -7.12
CA ALA A 160 -1.71 3.00 -7.56
C ALA A 160 -2.74 3.74 -6.67
N ALA A 161 -2.51 3.79 -5.36
CA ALA A 161 -3.40 4.51 -4.44
C ALA A 161 -3.38 6.03 -4.66
N ASP A 162 -2.24 6.61 -5.05
CA ASP A 162 -2.13 8.03 -5.37
C ASP A 162 -2.85 8.34 -6.70
N GLY A 163 -2.62 7.53 -7.73
CA GLY A 163 -3.33 7.65 -9.00
C GLY A 163 -4.84 7.46 -8.85
N LEU A 164 -5.27 6.51 -8.01
CA LEU A 164 -6.69 6.31 -7.72
C LEU A 164 -7.30 7.49 -6.94
N THR A 165 -6.52 8.10 -6.04
CA THR A 165 -6.94 9.33 -5.34
C THR A 165 -7.18 10.47 -6.32
N LEU A 166 -6.24 10.69 -7.24
CA LEU A 166 -6.37 11.72 -8.27
C LEU A 166 -7.61 11.49 -9.15
N LEU A 167 -7.84 10.25 -9.59
CA LEU A 167 -9.04 9.89 -10.36
C LEU A 167 -10.33 10.11 -9.56
N ALA A 168 -10.35 9.73 -8.28
CA ALA A 168 -11.50 9.89 -7.41
C ALA A 168 -11.86 11.37 -7.19
N ASP A 169 -10.86 12.21 -6.91
CA ASP A 169 -11.03 13.65 -6.71
C ASP A 169 -11.55 14.31 -8.00
N THR A 170 -10.97 13.94 -9.16
CA THR A 170 -11.43 14.44 -10.47
C THR A 170 -12.86 14.02 -10.78
N LEU A 171 -13.24 12.76 -10.51
CA LEU A 171 -14.63 12.28 -10.67
C LEU A 171 -15.61 13.06 -9.80
N ALA A 172 -15.27 13.32 -8.54
CA ALA A 172 -16.09 14.10 -7.62
C ALA A 172 -16.29 15.54 -8.11
N VAL A 173 -15.20 16.21 -8.53
CA VAL A 173 -15.25 17.58 -9.07
C VAL A 173 -16.06 17.66 -10.38
N CYS A 174 -16.02 16.61 -11.21
CA CYS A 174 -16.83 16.52 -12.44
C CYS A 174 -18.32 16.18 -12.18
N GLY A 175 -18.77 16.08 -10.93
CA GLY A 175 -20.14 15.74 -10.58
C GLY A 175 -20.53 14.28 -10.89
N ARG A 176 -19.55 13.37 -10.96
CA ARG A 176 -19.75 11.95 -11.26
C ARG A 176 -19.28 11.04 -10.11
N PRO A 177 -19.82 11.19 -8.88
CA PRO A 177 -19.28 10.54 -7.69
C PRO A 177 -19.63 9.06 -7.56
N ARG A 178 -20.38 8.46 -8.47
CA ARG A 178 -20.77 7.04 -8.39
C ARG A 178 -19.73 6.16 -9.05
N ILE A 179 -19.21 5.17 -8.29
CA ILE A 179 -18.24 4.20 -8.78
C ILE A 179 -18.69 2.77 -8.46
N ALA A 180 -18.68 1.92 -9.49
CA ALA A 180 -18.85 0.49 -9.30
C ALA A 180 -17.49 -0.17 -9.06
N VAL A 181 -17.43 -1.14 -8.15
CA VAL A 181 -16.26 -1.93 -7.84
C VAL A 181 -16.62 -3.41 -7.85
N GLU A 182 -15.65 -4.26 -8.07
CA GLU A 182 -15.81 -5.72 -7.92
C GLU A 182 -16.23 -6.08 -6.48
N ASP A 183 -17.10 -7.07 -6.33
CA ASP A 183 -17.49 -7.63 -5.04
C ASP A 183 -17.35 -9.16 -5.09
N PRO A 184 -16.38 -9.74 -4.36
CA PRO A 184 -15.48 -9.10 -3.36
C PRO A 184 -14.36 -8.24 -3.98
N SER A 185 -13.83 -7.31 -3.17
CA SER A 185 -12.70 -6.45 -3.55
C SER A 185 -11.90 -5.96 -2.33
N SER A 186 -10.85 -5.18 -2.56
CA SER A 186 -10.00 -4.64 -1.48
C SER A 186 -10.78 -3.70 -0.54
N PRO A 187 -10.89 -4.02 0.76
CA PRO A 187 -11.55 -3.12 1.73
C PRO A 187 -10.86 -1.77 1.84
N ARG A 188 -9.52 -1.75 1.72
CA ARG A 188 -8.72 -0.53 1.76
C ARG A 188 -9.02 0.38 0.57
N THR A 189 -9.18 -0.19 -0.62
CA THR A 189 -9.53 0.56 -1.83
C THR A 189 -10.92 1.16 -1.70
N ARG A 190 -11.91 0.39 -1.24
CA ARG A 190 -13.28 0.90 -0.99
C ARG A 190 -13.31 2.03 0.05
N ALA A 191 -12.54 1.88 1.14
CA ALA A 191 -12.43 2.91 2.18
C ALA A 191 -11.81 4.20 1.63
N LEU A 192 -10.78 4.10 0.78
CA LEU A 192 -10.17 5.25 0.11
C LEU A 192 -11.18 5.99 -0.77
N LEU A 193 -11.92 5.27 -1.63
CA LEU A 193 -12.92 5.86 -2.52
C LEU A 193 -14.03 6.59 -1.74
N ARG A 194 -14.58 5.93 -0.70
CA ARG A 194 -15.59 6.56 0.18
C ARG A 194 -15.04 7.80 0.89
N ARG A 195 -13.79 7.74 1.36
CA ARG A 195 -13.13 8.90 1.99
C ARG A 195 -12.98 10.08 1.03
N ARG A 196 -12.91 9.83 -0.28
CA ARG A 196 -12.88 10.85 -1.34
C ARG A 196 -14.28 11.29 -1.81
N GLY A 197 -15.32 10.91 -1.09
CA GLY A 197 -16.70 11.32 -1.38
C GLY A 197 -17.38 10.53 -2.49
N LEU A 198 -16.81 9.38 -2.93
CA LEU A 198 -17.46 8.55 -3.93
C LEU A 198 -18.49 7.60 -3.33
N GLU A 199 -19.60 7.43 -4.02
CA GLU A 199 -20.63 6.43 -3.76
C GLU A 199 -20.20 5.09 -4.35
N VAL A 200 -19.81 4.15 -3.50
CA VAL A 200 -19.25 2.85 -3.92
C VAL A 200 -20.33 1.78 -3.95
N THR A 201 -20.57 1.20 -5.12
CA THR A 201 -21.49 0.06 -5.33
C THR A 201 -20.72 -1.19 -5.73
N GLY A 202 -21.16 -2.38 -5.25
CA GLY A 202 -20.55 -3.66 -5.58
C GLY A 202 -21.17 -4.29 -6.80
N VAL A 203 -20.33 -4.94 -7.62
CA VAL A 203 -20.74 -5.77 -8.74
C VAL A 203 -20.20 -7.17 -8.52
N PRO A 204 -21.06 -8.22 -8.53
CA PRO A 204 -20.62 -9.59 -8.27
C PRO A 204 -19.51 -10.05 -9.21
N VAL A 205 -18.63 -10.90 -8.67
CA VAL A 205 -17.55 -11.56 -9.40
C VAL A 205 -17.81 -13.06 -9.39
N ASP A 206 -17.68 -13.71 -10.54
CA ASP A 206 -17.73 -15.15 -10.70
C ASP A 206 -16.49 -15.71 -11.42
N GLY A 207 -16.54 -16.94 -11.94
CA GLY A 207 -15.43 -17.58 -12.64
C GLY A 207 -14.92 -16.86 -13.90
N GLU A 208 -15.71 -15.93 -14.45
CA GLU A 208 -15.36 -15.11 -15.62
C GLU A 208 -14.99 -13.65 -15.25
N GLY A 209 -14.89 -13.33 -13.96
CA GLY A 209 -14.59 -11.98 -13.43
C GLY A 209 -15.85 -11.19 -13.12
N LEU A 210 -15.80 -9.87 -13.24
CA LEU A 210 -16.92 -8.95 -12.97
C LEU A 210 -18.15 -9.28 -13.85
N ALA A 211 -19.33 -9.46 -13.23
CA ALA A 211 -20.58 -9.76 -13.93
C ALA A 211 -21.17 -8.47 -14.54
N VAL A 212 -20.87 -8.19 -15.81
CA VAL A 212 -21.23 -6.95 -16.49
C VAL A 212 -22.75 -6.70 -16.47
N ASP A 213 -23.54 -7.76 -16.62
CA ASP A 213 -25.02 -7.66 -16.62
C ASP A 213 -25.61 -7.27 -15.25
N ALA A 214 -24.83 -7.35 -14.19
CA ALA A 214 -25.20 -6.92 -12.86
C ALA A 214 -24.94 -5.42 -12.59
N LEU A 215 -24.29 -4.70 -13.53
CA LEU A 215 -24.11 -3.25 -13.45
C LEU A 215 -25.48 -2.55 -13.51
N ARG A 216 -25.86 -1.89 -12.40
CA ARG A 216 -27.12 -1.16 -12.31
C ARG A 216 -26.96 0.29 -12.73
N GLU A 217 -27.93 0.83 -13.44
CA GLU A 217 -27.98 2.25 -13.87
C GLU A 217 -26.65 2.75 -14.47
N PRO A 218 -26.08 2.10 -15.50
CA PRO A 218 -24.75 2.43 -16.00
C PRO A 218 -24.61 3.90 -16.41
N GLY A 219 -25.67 4.53 -16.92
CA GLY A 219 -25.68 5.96 -17.26
C GLY A 219 -25.47 6.92 -16.08
N ARG A 220 -25.59 6.45 -14.84
CA ARG A 220 -25.33 7.23 -13.62
C ARG A 220 -23.95 6.98 -13.02
N LEU A 221 -23.21 6.01 -13.55
CA LEU A 221 -21.85 5.71 -13.09
C LEU A 221 -20.83 6.72 -13.64
N GLY A 222 -19.96 7.21 -12.78
CA GLY A 222 -18.75 7.94 -13.18
C GLY A 222 -17.66 6.99 -13.65
N ALA A 223 -17.48 5.88 -12.94
CA ALA A 223 -16.45 4.91 -13.25
C ALA A 223 -16.81 3.48 -12.82
N VAL A 224 -16.04 2.50 -13.38
CA VAL A 224 -15.97 1.12 -12.90
C VAL A 224 -14.50 0.83 -12.60
N LEU A 225 -14.17 0.45 -11.37
CA LEU A 225 -12.84 0.02 -10.95
C LEU A 225 -12.77 -1.50 -10.93
N LEU A 226 -11.79 -2.07 -11.61
CA LEU A 226 -11.61 -3.51 -11.74
C LEU A 226 -10.14 -3.92 -11.82
N THR A 227 -9.89 -5.21 -11.58
CA THR A 227 -8.58 -5.85 -11.62
C THR A 227 -8.56 -7.00 -12.66
N PRO A 228 -8.65 -6.68 -13.97
CA PRO A 228 -9.04 -7.63 -15.02
C PRO A 228 -8.00 -8.70 -15.34
N ALA A 229 -6.73 -8.49 -15.00
CA ALA A 229 -5.68 -9.47 -15.21
C ALA A 229 -5.72 -10.59 -14.17
N HIS A 230 -6.07 -10.26 -12.92
CA HIS A 230 -6.10 -11.14 -11.77
C HIS A 230 -6.93 -10.49 -10.66
N GLN A 231 -8.22 -10.81 -10.62
CA GLN A 231 -9.18 -10.18 -9.72
C GLN A 231 -8.77 -10.33 -8.25
N TYR A 232 -8.84 -9.24 -7.50
CA TYR A 232 -8.58 -9.26 -6.08
C TYR A 232 -9.87 -9.34 -5.27
N PRO A 233 -10.07 -10.37 -4.38
CA PRO A 233 -9.10 -11.41 -4.01
C PRO A 233 -9.26 -12.73 -4.76
N ALA A 234 -10.29 -12.92 -5.59
CA ALA A 234 -10.69 -14.23 -6.13
C ALA A 234 -9.66 -14.86 -7.09
N GLY A 235 -8.73 -14.07 -7.65
CA GLY A 235 -7.68 -14.60 -8.53
C GLY A 235 -8.17 -15.02 -9.92
N VAL A 236 -9.37 -14.63 -10.32
CA VAL A 236 -9.93 -14.94 -11.65
C VAL A 236 -9.65 -13.82 -12.65
N PRO A 237 -9.38 -14.13 -13.92
CA PRO A 237 -9.24 -13.11 -14.96
C PRO A 237 -10.61 -12.69 -15.50
N LEU A 238 -10.74 -11.46 -15.99
CA LEU A 238 -11.90 -11.03 -16.74
C LEU A 238 -11.90 -11.68 -18.14
N SER A 239 -12.96 -12.42 -18.48
CA SER A 239 -13.07 -13.14 -19.75
C SER A 239 -13.13 -12.18 -20.96
N ALA A 240 -12.76 -12.68 -22.14
CA ALA A 240 -12.76 -11.87 -23.38
C ALA A 240 -14.15 -11.31 -23.70
N GLY A 241 -15.21 -12.12 -23.50
CA GLY A 241 -16.59 -11.67 -23.74
C GLY A 241 -16.99 -10.52 -22.80
N ARG A 242 -16.62 -10.62 -21.51
CA ARG A 242 -16.88 -9.55 -20.52
C ARG A 242 -16.04 -8.31 -20.76
N ARG A 243 -14.80 -8.43 -21.20
CA ARG A 243 -13.97 -7.28 -21.64
C ARG A 243 -14.69 -6.49 -22.72
N GLN A 244 -15.16 -7.17 -23.76
CA GLN A 244 -15.89 -6.55 -24.88
C GLN A 244 -17.22 -5.93 -24.42
N ALA A 245 -18.00 -6.64 -23.60
CA ALA A 245 -19.28 -6.14 -23.07
C ALA A 245 -19.07 -4.87 -22.23
N LEU A 246 -18.06 -4.88 -21.34
CA LEU A 246 -17.73 -3.74 -20.50
C LEU A 246 -17.27 -2.52 -21.28
N VAL A 247 -16.45 -2.73 -22.32
CA VAL A 247 -16.01 -1.64 -23.22
C VAL A 247 -17.19 -1.03 -23.99
N ARG A 248 -18.12 -1.85 -24.50
CA ARG A 248 -19.34 -1.33 -25.15
C ARG A 248 -20.18 -0.48 -24.20
N LEU A 249 -20.44 -1.00 -22.99
CA LEU A 249 -21.18 -0.28 -21.97
C LEU A 249 -20.49 1.04 -21.59
N ALA A 250 -19.18 1.04 -21.46
CA ALA A 250 -18.42 2.22 -21.09
C ALA A 250 -18.52 3.32 -22.16
N ARG A 251 -18.43 2.96 -23.45
CA ARG A 251 -18.58 3.90 -24.58
C ARG A 251 -20.01 4.41 -24.70
N GLU A 252 -21.00 3.53 -24.57
CA GLU A 252 -22.42 3.88 -24.68
C GLU A 252 -22.87 4.88 -23.61
N HIS A 253 -22.39 4.70 -22.38
CA HIS A 253 -22.81 5.51 -21.22
C HIS A 253 -21.76 6.54 -20.77
N GLY A 254 -20.63 6.66 -21.44
CA GLY A 254 -19.54 7.57 -21.09
C GLY A 254 -18.93 7.26 -19.72
N VAL A 255 -18.83 5.98 -19.33
CA VAL A 255 -18.28 5.52 -18.05
C VAL A 255 -16.76 5.35 -18.18
N LEU A 256 -16.01 5.85 -17.21
CA LEU A 256 -14.57 5.61 -17.14
C LEU A 256 -14.29 4.20 -16.58
N LEU A 257 -13.53 3.40 -17.32
CA LEU A 257 -12.97 2.15 -16.81
C LEU A 257 -11.64 2.45 -16.12
N ILE A 258 -11.48 2.01 -14.87
CA ILE A 258 -10.23 2.15 -14.12
C ILE A 258 -9.67 0.74 -13.93
N GLU A 259 -8.62 0.41 -14.67
CA GLU A 259 -7.91 -0.84 -14.57
C GLU A 259 -6.78 -0.73 -13.55
N ASP A 260 -6.86 -1.43 -12.42
CA ASP A 260 -5.75 -1.57 -11.45
C ASP A 260 -4.92 -2.82 -11.81
N ASP A 261 -3.80 -2.61 -12.51
CA ASP A 261 -2.90 -3.67 -13.00
C ASP A 261 -1.80 -4.00 -11.99
N TYR A 262 -2.20 -4.31 -10.75
CA TYR A 262 -1.28 -4.56 -9.64
C TYR A 262 -0.45 -5.85 -9.77
N ASN A 263 -0.95 -6.85 -10.50
CA ASN A 263 -0.36 -8.21 -10.64
C ASN A 263 -0.07 -8.62 -12.09
N GLY A 264 -0.23 -7.74 -13.08
CA GLY A 264 -0.12 -8.10 -14.48
C GLY A 264 1.22 -8.71 -14.92
N ALA A 265 2.29 -8.49 -14.16
CA ALA A 265 3.60 -9.09 -14.40
C ALA A 265 3.74 -10.55 -13.88
N PHE A 266 2.80 -11.03 -13.05
CA PHE A 266 2.95 -12.29 -12.30
C PHE A 266 1.83 -13.29 -12.64
N ARG A 267 1.86 -13.82 -13.84
CA ARG A 267 1.11 -14.99 -14.26
C ARG A 267 2.05 -16.17 -14.41
N TYR A 268 1.63 -17.39 -13.95
CA TYR A 268 2.54 -18.53 -13.83
C TYR A 268 2.24 -19.68 -14.82
N ASP A 269 1.00 -19.80 -15.28
CA ASP A 269 0.54 -20.87 -16.19
C ASP A 269 0.70 -20.52 -17.67
N ARG A 270 0.65 -19.25 -18.03
CA ARG A 270 0.76 -18.74 -19.40
C ARG A 270 1.22 -17.28 -19.41
N GLU A 271 1.44 -16.73 -20.59
CA GLU A 271 1.66 -15.29 -20.68
C GLU A 271 0.39 -14.51 -20.26
N PRO A 272 0.55 -13.40 -19.51
CA PRO A 272 -0.59 -12.60 -19.08
C PRO A 272 -1.30 -11.99 -20.31
N PRO A 273 -2.63 -11.95 -20.31
CA PRO A 273 -3.36 -11.24 -21.36
C PRO A 273 -2.98 -9.76 -21.33
N GLY A 274 -3.07 -9.10 -22.48
CA GLY A 274 -2.93 -7.65 -22.58
C GLY A 274 -3.89 -6.92 -21.64
N CYS A 275 -3.55 -5.68 -21.29
CA CYS A 275 -4.41 -4.85 -20.45
C CYS A 275 -5.72 -4.47 -21.17
N LEU A 276 -6.73 -4.11 -20.40
CA LEU A 276 -8.01 -3.63 -20.95
C LEU A 276 -7.83 -2.28 -21.64
N GLN A 277 -6.91 -1.45 -21.15
CA GLN A 277 -6.57 -0.16 -21.75
C GLN A 277 -6.11 -0.29 -23.21
N GLY A 278 -5.32 -1.31 -23.55
CA GLY A 278 -4.92 -1.54 -24.94
C GLY A 278 -6.08 -1.92 -25.88
N LEU A 279 -7.19 -2.46 -25.33
CA LEU A 279 -8.41 -2.74 -26.10
C LEU A 279 -9.27 -1.48 -26.27
N ALA A 280 -9.28 -0.57 -25.30
CA ALA A 280 -10.16 0.60 -25.26
C ALA A 280 -9.45 1.81 -24.61
N PRO A 281 -8.43 2.39 -25.28
CA PRO A 281 -7.64 3.50 -24.72
C PRO A 281 -8.46 4.79 -24.57
N ASP A 282 -9.56 4.91 -25.27
CA ASP A 282 -10.48 6.05 -25.24
C ASP A 282 -11.31 6.15 -23.96
N VAL A 283 -11.57 5.03 -23.29
CA VAL A 283 -12.43 4.97 -22.07
C VAL A 283 -11.75 4.32 -20.88
N THR A 284 -10.49 3.86 -21.00
CA THR A 284 -9.82 3.11 -19.92
C THR A 284 -8.60 3.84 -19.39
N ALA A 285 -8.59 4.12 -18.09
CA ALA A 285 -7.42 4.56 -17.34
C ALA A 285 -6.71 3.33 -16.76
N LEU A 286 -5.40 3.18 -17.03
CA LEU A 286 -4.58 2.10 -16.50
C LEU A 286 -3.73 2.60 -15.34
N LEU A 287 -3.91 2.01 -14.16
CA LEU A 287 -3.08 2.21 -12.98
C LEU A 287 -2.04 1.10 -12.86
N GLY A 288 -0.79 1.46 -12.64
CA GLY A 288 0.28 0.51 -12.36
C GLY A 288 1.24 1.02 -11.29
N SER A 289 2.05 0.13 -10.75
CA SER A 289 2.97 0.48 -9.67
C SER A 289 4.13 -0.51 -9.57
N VAL A 290 5.30 -0.03 -9.16
CA VAL A 290 6.44 -0.90 -8.79
C VAL A 290 6.32 -1.50 -7.40
N SER A 291 5.27 -1.17 -6.65
CA SER A 291 5.10 -1.63 -5.26
C SER A 291 5.07 -3.15 -5.09
N LYS A 292 4.64 -3.88 -6.11
CA LYS A 292 4.55 -5.35 -6.10
C LYS A 292 5.73 -6.03 -6.82
N THR A 293 6.44 -5.27 -7.63
CA THR A 293 7.53 -5.76 -8.47
C THR A 293 8.92 -5.41 -7.92
N LEU A 294 9.05 -4.27 -7.24
CA LEU A 294 10.28 -3.82 -6.58
C LEU A 294 10.06 -3.65 -5.07
N ALA A 295 9.50 -2.51 -4.65
CA ALA A 295 9.22 -2.23 -3.25
C ALA A 295 8.16 -1.14 -3.07
N PRO A 296 7.24 -1.26 -2.09
CA PRO A 296 6.25 -0.22 -1.77
C PRO A 296 6.90 1.11 -1.32
N ALA A 297 8.09 1.05 -0.71
CA ALA A 297 8.82 2.22 -0.20
C ALA A 297 9.24 3.20 -1.31
N LEU A 298 9.37 2.74 -2.56
CA LEU A 298 9.73 3.60 -3.69
C LEU A 298 8.64 4.62 -4.03
N ARG A 299 7.40 4.39 -3.61
CA ARG A 299 6.28 5.30 -3.89
C ARG A 299 6.22 5.72 -5.36
N LEU A 300 6.39 4.76 -6.27
CA LEU A 300 6.45 4.97 -7.71
C LEU A 300 5.40 4.12 -8.42
N GLY A 301 4.62 4.78 -9.26
CA GLY A 301 3.59 4.19 -10.10
C GLY A 301 3.29 5.09 -11.30
N TRP A 302 2.27 4.71 -12.05
CA TRP A 302 1.82 5.45 -13.22
C TRP A 302 0.32 5.36 -13.39
N LEU A 303 -0.21 6.39 -14.02
CA LEU A 303 -1.56 6.47 -14.52
C LEU A 303 -1.47 6.77 -16.02
N LEU A 304 -1.93 5.85 -16.86
CA LEU A 304 -2.10 6.08 -18.29
C LEU A 304 -3.57 6.46 -18.50
N ALA A 305 -3.79 7.73 -18.81
CA ALA A 305 -5.13 8.31 -18.84
C ALA A 305 -5.73 8.30 -20.27
N PRO A 306 -7.06 8.12 -20.39
CA PRO A 306 -7.74 8.35 -21.66
C PRO A 306 -7.56 9.80 -22.14
N PRO A 307 -7.51 10.06 -23.46
CA PRO A 307 -7.27 11.41 -24.01
C PRO A 307 -8.23 12.49 -23.46
N ALA A 308 -9.50 12.15 -23.27
CA ALA A 308 -10.50 13.07 -22.75
C ALA A 308 -10.28 13.47 -21.27
N TRP A 309 -9.57 12.63 -20.49
CA TRP A 309 -9.31 12.84 -19.06
C TRP A 309 -7.93 13.44 -18.78
N ALA A 310 -6.96 13.18 -19.65
CA ALA A 310 -5.56 13.55 -19.42
C ALA A 310 -5.34 15.03 -19.11
N PRO A 311 -5.92 16.01 -19.85
CA PRO A 311 -5.70 17.44 -19.56
C PRO A 311 -6.19 17.83 -18.16
N ARG A 312 -7.34 17.31 -17.75
CA ARG A 312 -7.90 17.60 -16.43
C ARG A 312 -7.07 16.98 -15.32
N LEU A 313 -6.67 15.73 -15.47
CA LEU A 313 -5.82 15.02 -14.49
C LEU A 313 -4.46 15.71 -14.33
N VAL A 314 -3.87 16.21 -15.41
CA VAL A 314 -2.63 17.00 -15.36
C VAL A 314 -2.84 18.31 -14.61
N HIS A 315 -3.94 19.01 -14.86
CA HIS A 315 -4.30 20.24 -14.15
C HIS A 315 -4.48 19.99 -12.65
N ASP A 316 -5.30 19.02 -12.28
CA ASP A 316 -5.58 18.68 -10.87
C ASP A 316 -4.29 18.21 -10.16
N ARG A 317 -3.43 17.47 -10.86
CA ARG A 317 -2.11 17.06 -10.35
C ARG A 317 -1.20 18.25 -10.08
N ALA A 318 -1.15 19.23 -10.98
CA ALA A 318 -0.34 20.43 -10.81
C ALA A 318 -0.74 21.25 -9.57
N LEU A 319 -2.03 21.24 -9.21
CA LEU A 319 -2.54 21.93 -8.04
C LEU A 319 -2.26 21.19 -6.71
N THR A 320 -2.31 19.87 -6.73
CA THR A 320 -2.31 19.06 -5.50
C THR A 320 -0.94 18.52 -5.11
N HIS A 321 -0.12 18.16 -6.09
CA HIS A 321 1.19 17.54 -5.88
C HIS A 321 2.13 17.88 -7.03
N PRO A 322 2.88 18.97 -6.93
CA PRO A 322 3.94 19.22 -7.90
C PRO A 322 4.99 18.12 -7.75
N THR A 323 5.24 17.41 -8.81
CA THR A 323 6.33 16.47 -9.08
C THR A 323 6.73 15.46 -7.99
N GLY A 324 6.95 14.21 -8.41
CA GLY A 324 7.53 13.15 -7.60
C GLY A 324 9.05 13.29 -7.46
N HIS A 325 9.67 12.28 -6.89
CA HIS A 325 11.11 12.19 -6.67
C HIS A 325 11.87 12.03 -7.99
N THR A 326 12.35 13.10 -8.59
CA THR A 326 13.02 13.10 -9.91
C THR A 326 14.17 12.08 -10.00
N LEU A 327 14.96 11.93 -8.95
CA LEU A 327 16.04 10.93 -8.91
C LEU A 327 15.52 9.49 -9.01
N ASP A 328 14.42 9.17 -8.34
CA ASP A 328 13.77 7.86 -8.45
C ASP A 328 13.20 7.63 -9.85
N HIS A 329 12.64 8.69 -10.47
CA HIS A 329 12.16 8.62 -11.85
C HIS A 329 13.28 8.30 -12.82
N LEU A 330 14.42 8.98 -12.71
CA LEU A 330 15.58 8.78 -13.57
C LEU A 330 16.25 7.42 -13.33
N ALA A 331 16.34 6.99 -12.07
CA ALA A 331 16.87 5.66 -11.71
C ALA A 331 15.98 4.55 -12.29
N PHE A 332 14.67 4.66 -12.17
CA PHE A 332 13.76 3.66 -12.74
C PHE A 332 13.75 3.69 -14.27
N ALA A 333 13.80 4.88 -14.90
CA ALA A 333 13.98 4.99 -16.33
C ALA A 333 15.24 4.29 -16.82
N HIS A 334 16.35 4.40 -16.08
CA HIS A 334 17.58 3.68 -16.40
C HIS A 334 17.41 2.15 -16.32
N LEU A 335 16.74 1.62 -15.27
CA LEU A 335 16.46 0.18 -15.17
C LEU A 335 15.56 -0.35 -16.29
N LEU A 336 14.60 0.47 -16.75
CA LEU A 336 13.75 0.13 -17.89
C LEU A 336 14.58 0.08 -19.18
N HIS A 337 15.37 1.13 -19.43
CA HIS A 337 16.22 1.29 -20.61
C HIS A 337 17.24 0.17 -20.76
N THR A 338 17.92 -0.21 -19.68
CA THR A 338 18.96 -1.28 -19.70
C THR A 338 18.38 -2.70 -19.71
N GLY A 339 17.07 -2.85 -19.53
CA GLY A 339 16.42 -4.16 -19.38
C GLY A 339 16.63 -4.83 -18.02
N ASP A 340 17.29 -4.17 -17.08
CA ASP A 340 17.52 -4.68 -15.72
C ASP A 340 16.20 -4.93 -14.96
N TYR A 341 15.21 -4.06 -15.19
CA TYR A 341 13.87 -4.25 -14.63
C TYR A 341 13.21 -5.52 -15.17
N THR A 342 13.25 -5.76 -16.48
CA THR A 342 12.71 -6.97 -17.11
C THR A 342 13.41 -8.24 -16.60
N ALA A 343 14.74 -8.19 -16.46
CA ALA A 343 15.51 -9.30 -15.88
C ALA A 343 15.13 -9.56 -14.42
N HIS A 344 14.88 -8.50 -13.64
CA HIS A 344 14.38 -8.60 -12.27
C HIS A 344 13.00 -9.26 -12.22
N LEU A 345 12.04 -8.82 -13.05
CA LEU A 345 10.70 -9.39 -13.12
C LEU A 345 10.72 -10.90 -13.41
N ARG A 346 11.57 -11.35 -14.37
CA ARG A 346 11.70 -12.78 -14.69
C ARG A 346 12.20 -13.61 -13.49
N ARG A 347 13.21 -13.10 -12.75
CA ARG A 347 13.73 -13.78 -11.53
C ARG A 347 12.68 -13.83 -10.42
N THR A 348 11.97 -12.72 -10.20
CA THR A 348 10.92 -12.61 -9.20
C THR A 348 9.74 -13.52 -9.53
N ARG A 349 9.29 -13.58 -10.79
CA ARG A 349 8.24 -14.49 -11.27
C ARG A 349 8.55 -15.95 -10.94
N ARG A 350 9.77 -16.42 -11.23
CA ARG A 350 10.19 -17.81 -10.93
C ARG A 350 10.15 -18.09 -9.42
N ARG A 351 10.60 -17.16 -8.60
CA ARG A 351 10.62 -17.30 -7.14
C ARG A 351 9.19 -17.37 -6.58
N TYR A 352 8.31 -16.50 -7.03
CA TYR A 352 6.91 -16.51 -6.59
C TYR A 352 6.15 -17.75 -7.07
N GLN A 353 6.43 -18.20 -8.28
CA GLN A 353 5.88 -19.45 -8.80
C GLN A 353 6.28 -20.64 -7.92
N SER A 354 7.54 -20.75 -7.53
CA SER A 354 8.03 -21.80 -6.62
C SER A 354 7.37 -21.73 -5.24
N ARG A 355 7.23 -20.54 -4.65
CA ARG A 355 6.57 -20.35 -3.36
C ARG A 355 5.08 -20.68 -3.42
N ARG A 356 4.39 -20.30 -4.49
CA ARG A 356 3.00 -20.67 -4.71
C ARG A 356 2.83 -22.18 -4.83
N LEU A 357 3.69 -22.82 -5.62
CA LEU A 357 3.68 -24.29 -5.76
C LEU A 357 3.87 -24.98 -4.39
N HIS A 358 4.85 -24.53 -3.61
CA HIS A 358 5.07 -25.06 -2.27
C HIS A 358 3.83 -24.90 -1.39
N LEU A 359 3.23 -23.69 -1.34
CA LEU A 359 2.00 -23.46 -0.57
C LEU A 359 0.84 -24.37 -1.00
N THR A 360 0.62 -24.54 -2.31
CA THR A 360 -0.47 -25.42 -2.79
C THR A 360 -0.19 -26.89 -2.52
N THR A 361 1.08 -27.31 -2.55
CA THR A 361 1.48 -28.68 -2.19
C THR A 361 1.28 -28.94 -0.69
N GLU A 362 1.69 -28.03 0.16
CA GLU A 362 1.48 -28.14 1.62
C GLU A 362 -0.01 -28.17 1.98
N LEU A 363 -0.82 -27.32 1.37
CA LEU A 363 -2.28 -27.34 1.58
C LEU A 363 -2.88 -28.69 1.18
N ALA A 364 -2.50 -29.23 0.03
CA ALA A 364 -3.01 -30.52 -0.44
C ALA A 364 -2.59 -31.70 0.46
N ALA A 365 -1.36 -31.69 0.97
CA ALA A 365 -0.81 -32.77 1.79
C ALA A 365 -1.26 -32.68 3.25
N ALA A 366 -1.28 -31.48 3.84
CA ALA A 366 -1.42 -31.29 5.28
C ALA A 366 -2.79 -30.78 5.72
N ALA A 367 -3.57 -30.13 4.85
CA ALA A 367 -4.82 -29.46 5.23
C ALA A 367 -5.99 -29.89 4.31
N PRO A 368 -6.46 -31.16 4.39
CA PRO A 368 -7.55 -31.64 3.56
C PRO A 368 -8.82 -30.82 3.79
N GLY A 369 -9.47 -30.42 2.68
CA GLY A 369 -10.64 -29.53 2.70
C GLY A 369 -10.33 -28.05 2.53
N PHE A 370 -9.07 -27.63 2.67
CA PHE A 370 -8.64 -26.27 2.31
C PHE A 370 -8.39 -26.22 0.80
N THR A 371 -9.24 -25.52 0.07
CA THR A 371 -9.23 -25.53 -1.39
C THR A 371 -8.63 -24.25 -1.96
N PRO A 372 -7.47 -24.30 -2.65
CA PRO A 372 -6.94 -23.16 -3.39
C PRO A 372 -7.91 -22.70 -4.48
N LEU A 373 -8.14 -21.38 -4.55
CA LEU A 373 -9.03 -20.77 -5.54
C LEU A 373 -8.24 -19.95 -6.57
N GLY A 374 -8.92 -19.56 -7.65
CA GLY A 374 -8.39 -18.69 -8.68
C GLY A 374 -7.36 -19.34 -9.60
N THR A 375 -6.79 -18.53 -10.48
CA THR A 375 -5.80 -18.97 -11.47
C THR A 375 -4.37 -18.83 -10.93
N PRO A 376 -3.39 -19.59 -11.48
CA PRO A 376 -1.99 -19.46 -11.07
C PRO A 376 -1.40 -18.08 -11.40
N GLY A 377 -1.36 -17.19 -10.40
CA GLY A 377 -0.86 -15.82 -10.58
C GLY A 377 -0.73 -15.06 -9.27
N GLY A 378 -0.27 -13.82 -9.35
CA GLY A 378 -0.23 -12.85 -8.27
C GLY A 378 0.73 -13.13 -7.13
N LEU A 379 0.54 -12.41 -6.03
CA LEU A 379 1.34 -12.48 -4.81
C LEU A 379 0.59 -13.11 -3.64
N HIS A 380 -0.67 -13.46 -3.84
CA HIS A 380 -1.54 -14.07 -2.83
C HIS A 380 -2.31 -15.25 -3.41
N LEU A 381 -2.75 -16.13 -2.53
CA LEU A 381 -3.57 -17.28 -2.83
C LEU A 381 -4.87 -17.18 -2.02
N PRO A 382 -6.04 -17.04 -2.66
CA PRO A 382 -7.29 -17.27 -1.97
C PRO A 382 -7.49 -18.77 -1.72
N VAL A 383 -7.94 -19.12 -0.52
CA VAL A 383 -8.15 -20.49 -0.07
C VAL A 383 -9.53 -20.59 0.56
N ALA A 384 -10.42 -21.43 0.03
CA ALA A 384 -11.68 -21.74 0.68
C ALA A 384 -11.46 -22.66 1.87
N LEU A 385 -12.13 -22.37 2.97
CA LEU A 385 -12.12 -23.22 4.16
C LEU A 385 -13.18 -24.34 4.06
N PRO A 386 -12.94 -25.47 4.74
CA PRO A 386 -13.96 -26.52 4.83
C PRO A 386 -15.25 -26.00 5.49
N PRO A 387 -16.41 -26.62 5.18
CA PRO A 387 -17.72 -26.14 5.71
C PRO A 387 -17.85 -26.22 7.23
N TRP A 388 -17.06 -27.02 7.92
CA TRP A 388 -17.04 -27.11 9.38
C TRP A 388 -16.13 -26.11 10.09
N SER A 389 -15.23 -25.43 9.34
CA SER A 389 -14.33 -24.43 9.88
C SER A 389 -15.03 -23.07 10.00
N ARG A 390 -14.47 -22.19 10.83
CA ARG A 390 -14.89 -20.79 10.94
C ARG A 390 -13.73 -19.87 10.59
N GLU A 391 -13.96 -18.98 9.62
CA GLU A 391 -12.94 -18.02 9.17
C GLU A 391 -12.32 -17.24 10.32
N ALA A 392 -13.13 -16.76 11.27
CA ALA A 392 -12.67 -15.98 12.41
C ALA A 392 -11.72 -16.76 13.33
N GLU A 393 -11.98 -18.03 13.59
CA GLU A 393 -11.15 -18.89 14.44
C GLU A 393 -9.80 -19.18 13.79
N VAL A 394 -9.81 -19.55 12.50
CA VAL A 394 -8.56 -19.79 11.75
C VAL A 394 -7.73 -18.51 11.65
N LEU A 395 -8.36 -17.35 11.38
CA LEU A 395 -7.66 -16.07 11.35
C LEU A 395 -7.06 -15.68 12.70
N ALA A 396 -7.79 -15.92 13.81
CA ALA A 396 -7.27 -15.64 15.14
C ALA A 396 -6.01 -16.48 15.44
N ALA A 397 -6.05 -17.77 15.11
CA ALA A 397 -4.92 -18.67 15.32
C ALA A 397 -3.68 -18.28 14.48
N VAL A 398 -3.84 -18.02 13.18
CA VAL A 398 -2.69 -17.65 12.33
C VAL A 398 -2.11 -16.29 12.69
N ARG A 399 -2.95 -15.34 13.17
CA ARG A 399 -2.49 -14.03 13.64
C ARG A 399 -1.78 -14.11 14.99
N ALA A 400 -2.18 -15.03 15.87
CA ALA A 400 -1.47 -15.27 17.13
C ALA A 400 -0.02 -15.73 16.88
N GLU A 401 0.24 -16.42 15.79
CA GLU A 401 1.57 -16.84 15.34
C GLU A 401 2.30 -15.78 14.48
N GLY A 402 1.78 -14.53 14.43
CA GLY A 402 2.44 -13.41 13.74
C GLY A 402 2.14 -13.29 12.25
N TYR A 403 1.24 -14.09 11.66
CA TYR A 403 0.91 -13.99 10.24
C TYR A 403 -0.25 -13.02 9.99
N ASP A 404 -0.04 -11.98 9.18
CA ASP A 404 -1.09 -11.01 8.79
C ASP A 404 -1.92 -11.51 7.59
N VAL A 405 -2.63 -12.63 7.78
CA VAL A 405 -3.54 -13.19 6.77
C VAL A 405 -4.87 -12.43 6.78
N GLN A 406 -5.45 -12.22 5.60
CA GLN A 406 -6.75 -11.58 5.45
C GLN A 406 -7.86 -12.63 5.24
N GLY A 407 -9.04 -12.41 5.83
CA GLY A 407 -10.23 -13.21 5.56
C GLY A 407 -10.91 -12.81 4.25
N LEU A 408 -11.46 -13.79 3.52
CA LEU A 408 -12.28 -13.54 2.33
C LEU A 408 -13.54 -12.75 2.68
N GLY A 409 -14.13 -13.01 3.84
CA GLY A 409 -15.31 -12.28 4.32
C GLY A 409 -15.09 -10.77 4.42
N ALA A 410 -13.90 -10.32 4.83
CA ALA A 410 -13.56 -8.90 4.88
C ALA A 410 -13.49 -8.24 3.50
N CYS A 411 -13.34 -9.02 2.43
CA CYS A 411 -13.29 -8.52 1.06
C CYS A 411 -14.69 -8.27 0.46
N ALA A 412 -15.76 -8.85 1.02
CA ALA A 412 -17.12 -8.59 0.60
C ALA A 412 -17.57 -7.17 0.97
N LEU A 413 -18.45 -6.57 0.17
CA LEU A 413 -19.04 -5.27 0.48
C LEU A 413 -19.87 -5.33 1.77
N THR A 414 -20.63 -6.41 1.92
CA THR A 414 -21.34 -6.76 3.13
C THR A 414 -20.66 -8.00 3.72
N PRO A 415 -19.80 -7.83 4.73
CA PRO A 415 -19.14 -8.97 5.37
C PRO A 415 -20.17 -9.97 5.92
N PRO A 416 -19.94 -11.28 5.73
CA PRO A 416 -20.79 -12.29 6.33
C PRO A 416 -20.68 -12.25 7.87
N PRO A 417 -21.69 -12.78 8.60
CA PRO A 417 -21.61 -12.95 10.04
C PRO A 417 -20.34 -13.73 10.45
N PRO A 418 -19.69 -13.38 11.57
CA PRO A 418 -18.40 -13.97 11.99
C PRO A 418 -18.51 -15.46 12.36
N ASP A 419 -19.69 -15.92 12.73
CA ASP A 419 -20.02 -17.29 13.10
C ASP A 419 -20.45 -18.16 11.89
N ARG A 420 -20.51 -17.59 10.68
CA ARG A 420 -20.86 -18.34 9.47
C ARG A 420 -19.84 -19.45 9.22
N PRO A 421 -20.29 -20.72 9.05
CA PRO A 421 -19.41 -21.82 8.66
C PRO A 421 -18.78 -21.61 7.28
N GLY A 422 -17.59 -22.13 7.09
CA GLY A 422 -16.83 -21.97 5.85
C GLY A 422 -16.10 -20.61 5.81
N GLY A 423 -16.17 -19.93 4.68
CA GLY A 423 -15.40 -18.70 4.43
C GLY A 423 -14.08 -18.98 3.75
N GLY A 424 -13.07 -18.17 3.97
CA GLY A 424 -11.77 -18.38 3.35
C GLY A 424 -10.69 -17.42 3.78
N LEU A 425 -9.48 -17.73 3.35
CA LEU A 425 -8.27 -16.97 3.63
C LEU A 425 -7.72 -16.36 2.34
N VAL A 426 -7.11 -15.21 2.44
CA VAL A 426 -6.27 -14.62 1.39
C VAL A 426 -4.84 -14.59 1.93
N ILE A 427 -4.03 -15.55 1.50
CA ILE A 427 -2.66 -15.75 2.02
C ILE A 427 -1.66 -15.09 1.08
N GLY A 428 -0.93 -14.08 1.56
CA GLY A 428 0.21 -13.51 0.86
C GLY A 428 1.40 -14.46 0.94
N PHE A 429 1.81 -15.04 -0.18
CA PHE A 429 2.91 -16.02 -0.21
C PHE A 429 4.25 -15.43 -0.70
N ALA A 430 4.21 -14.27 -1.33
CA ALA A 430 5.39 -13.72 -2.03
C ALA A 430 6.59 -13.42 -1.10
N ALA A 431 6.34 -13.08 0.16
CA ALA A 431 7.38 -12.80 1.14
C ALA A 431 7.72 -13.99 2.06
N LEU A 432 6.90 -15.06 2.04
CA LEU A 432 7.09 -16.21 2.94
C LEU A 432 8.26 -17.11 2.51
N THR A 433 9.01 -17.63 3.48
CA THR A 433 9.97 -18.72 3.26
C THR A 433 9.24 -20.06 3.18
N PRO A 434 9.84 -21.13 2.62
CA PRO A 434 9.23 -22.46 2.64
C PRO A 434 8.85 -22.93 4.05
N THR A 435 9.73 -22.75 5.04
CA THR A 435 9.47 -23.10 6.44
C THR A 435 8.27 -22.35 7.01
N ALA A 436 8.17 -21.04 6.73
CA ALA A 436 7.05 -20.22 7.18
C ALA A 436 5.73 -20.65 6.52
N ILE A 437 5.75 -21.08 5.25
CA ILE A 437 4.58 -21.64 4.55
C ILE A 437 4.11 -22.94 5.23
N THR A 438 5.00 -23.88 5.48
CA THR A 438 4.67 -25.16 6.15
C THR A 438 4.11 -24.91 7.56
N HIS A 439 4.72 -23.98 8.33
CA HIS A 439 4.22 -23.62 9.65
C HIS A 439 2.83 -22.99 9.59
N LEU A 440 2.62 -22.00 8.73
CA LEU A 440 1.31 -21.34 8.55
C LEU A 440 0.20 -22.34 8.19
N VAL A 441 0.47 -23.27 7.26
CA VAL A 441 -0.48 -24.32 6.88
C VAL A 441 -0.79 -25.24 8.05
N GLY A 442 0.22 -25.62 8.86
CA GLY A 442 0.04 -26.41 10.08
C GLY A 442 -0.86 -25.73 11.10
N VAL A 443 -0.66 -24.45 11.36
CA VAL A 443 -1.49 -23.65 12.27
C VAL A 443 -2.92 -23.52 11.75
N ALA A 444 -3.09 -23.18 10.47
CA ALA A 444 -4.41 -23.05 9.84
C ALA A 444 -5.20 -24.36 9.90
N ARG A 445 -4.54 -25.50 9.64
CA ARG A 445 -5.13 -26.83 9.78
C ARG A 445 -5.56 -27.14 11.19
N ALA A 446 -4.71 -26.87 12.19
CA ALA A 446 -5.02 -27.15 13.61
C ALA A 446 -6.26 -26.39 14.08
N ALA A 447 -6.43 -25.14 13.63
CA ALA A 447 -7.58 -24.31 13.96
C ALA A 447 -8.84 -24.61 13.14
N GLY A 448 -8.69 -25.08 11.88
CA GLY A 448 -9.80 -25.31 10.94
C GLY A 448 -10.07 -26.80 10.67
N GLY A 449 -9.43 -27.72 11.39
CA GLY A 449 -9.63 -29.15 11.24
C GLY A 449 -11.05 -29.62 11.62
N PRO A 450 -11.43 -30.85 11.21
CA PRO A 450 -12.72 -31.39 11.60
C PRO A 450 -12.80 -31.46 13.14
N PRO A 451 -14.00 -31.23 13.73
CA PRO A 451 -14.18 -31.41 15.16
C PRO A 451 -13.74 -32.84 15.51
N SER A 452 -12.93 -32.95 16.58
CA SER A 452 -12.56 -34.25 17.12
C SER A 452 -13.84 -35.06 17.33
N SER A 453 -13.94 -36.24 16.70
CA SER A 453 -15.07 -37.14 16.92
C SER A 453 -15.24 -37.33 18.43
N PRO A 454 -16.46 -37.16 18.99
CA PRO A 454 -16.68 -37.49 20.39
C PRO A 454 -16.23 -38.93 20.59
N GLY A 455 -15.34 -39.16 21.55
CA GLY A 455 -14.60 -40.38 21.80
C GLY A 455 -15.46 -41.63 21.63
N ALA A 456 -14.93 -42.60 20.88
CA ALA A 456 -15.51 -43.92 20.86
C ALA A 456 -15.65 -44.43 22.33
N PRO A 457 -16.79 -44.98 22.74
CA PRO A 457 -16.93 -45.56 24.07
C PRO A 457 -15.84 -46.61 24.30
N PRO A 458 -15.30 -46.76 25.51
CA PRO A 458 -14.33 -47.79 25.81
C PRO A 458 -14.92 -49.15 25.49
N PRO A 459 -14.13 -50.11 24.97
CA PRO A 459 -14.61 -51.44 24.70
C PRO A 459 -15.23 -52.07 25.99
N PRO A 460 -16.34 -52.80 25.88
CA PRO A 460 -16.92 -53.49 27.04
C PRO A 460 -15.89 -54.46 27.60
N GLY A 461 -15.62 -54.34 28.92
CA GLY A 461 -14.78 -55.25 29.66
C GLY A 461 -15.38 -56.63 29.89
#